data_2390ac5f18ac93a07bee0b5829ba8e0e
#
_entry.id   2390ac5f18ac93a07bee0b5829ba8e0e
#
_cell.length_a   1.000
_cell.length_b   1.000
_cell.length_c   1.000
_cell.angle_alpha   90.00
_cell.angle_beta   90.00
_cell.angle_gamma   90.00
#
_symmetry.space_group_name_H-M   'P 1'
#
loop_
_entity.id
_entity.type
_entity.pdbx_description
1 polymer ?
#
loop_
_entity_poly.entity_id
_entity_poly.type
_entity_poly.pdbx_seq_one_letter_code
_entity_poly.pdbx_strand_id
1 'polypeptide(L)'
;MIPVLSVCMIVKNEEKVLNRCLDSIIGIADEIIIVDTGSSDNTKKTSFDYTDKVFDYQWNDDFSKARNFAASKARGEWILVMDADEFVDRESFITFRNQLQDRLVKENIFFVQIVNFLGEDGRSTSLNYHERLYRNDGKISYYRSIHELLKHENGVEIRGKADLQIFHSGYMSSTVNEKNKSERNLQLLKSIKEKEGIDYYFLGNEYYSLREFDKAISNYKKGYQIKENVYFEWVQKLLIRLIHCLHYTKKDQEAMDIINSCEDLFSNTVDFKFLKGKIYANEWKSGEAIKIFEFILNNKENLHAELSLDYLEQLPHRFLGELYEREGKFDLTVFHYSRFLALNENDDEIWTKLITLLANHSSKADLVQFIQKNIFSRTTMTAPRFLKILLASHNIEVQRLVIEFDFENQLTAVEQEAAKVKYMFLQKEYNLVADTIDRNMFEYLNALLLTNIFSIIDLLLLTLKLNHQKYKTYIKQLNLNPKVTSLLNLLFLNKRVKLSESEVTVFIELYKQTVALQDEELENLFLYKKSLMLNDQRMLKREINQLIKDKV
;
A
#
# COMPACT_ATOMS: atom_id res chain seq x y z
N MET A 1 41.50 17.88 -11.58
CA MET A 1 40.75 18.24 -10.36
C MET A 1 40.28 16.94 -9.71
N ILE A 2 40.29 16.87 -8.39
CA ILE A 2 39.70 15.74 -7.66
C ILE A 2 38.18 15.89 -7.82
N PRO A 3 37.45 14.83 -8.20
CA PRO A 3 35.99 14.87 -8.24
C PRO A 3 35.42 15.25 -6.85
N VAL A 4 34.34 16.02 -6.82
CA VAL A 4 33.69 16.39 -5.54
C VAL A 4 32.79 15.24 -5.07
N LEU A 5 31.99 14.66 -5.99
CA LEU A 5 30.96 13.68 -5.65
C LEU A 5 31.05 12.45 -6.56
N SER A 6 31.26 11.28 -5.94
CA SER A 6 31.09 9.96 -6.57
C SER A 6 29.76 9.37 -6.15
N VAL A 7 28.92 8.98 -7.11
CA VAL A 7 27.73 8.18 -6.85
C VAL A 7 28.09 6.70 -7.02
N CYS A 8 27.90 5.89 -5.97
CA CYS A 8 28.21 4.48 -5.94
C CYS A 8 26.92 3.66 -5.85
N MET A 9 26.81 2.64 -6.70
CA MET A 9 25.63 1.78 -6.81
C MET A 9 26.04 0.32 -6.81
N ILE A 10 25.23 -0.55 -6.18
CA ILE A 10 25.27 -2.00 -6.36
C ILE A 10 23.98 -2.42 -7.04
N VAL A 11 24.05 -3.22 -8.10
CA VAL A 11 22.90 -3.54 -8.93
C VAL A 11 22.78 -5.05 -9.18
N LYS A 12 21.54 -5.54 -9.34
CA LYS A 12 21.25 -6.90 -9.78
C LYS A 12 19.85 -7.01 -10.37
N ASN A 13 19.74 -7.25 -11.69
CA ASN A 13 18.48 -7.42 -12.42
C ASN A 13 17.54 -6.18 -12.29
N GLU A 14 18.07 -5.00 -12.61
CA GLU A 14 17.40 -3.70 -12.49
C GLU A 14 17.15 -3.00 -13.84
N GLU A 15 17.14 -3.76 -14.96
CA GLU A 15 17.01 -3.20 -16.32
C GLU A 15 15.81 -2.27 -16.51
N LYS A 16 14.73 -2.46 -15.72
CA LYS A 16 13.48 -1.69 -15.86
C LYS A 16 13.53 -0.30 -15.22
N VAL A 17 14.37 -0.12 -14.21
CA VAL A 17 14.37 1.09 -13.38
C VAL A 17 15.69 1.87 -13.42
N LEU A 18 16.79 1.20 -13.77
CA LEU A 18 18.13 1.74 -13.73
C LEU A 18 18.30 3.01 -14.61
N ASN A 19 17.69 3.05 -15.80
CA ASN A 19 17.75 4.23 -16.68
C ASN A 19 17.24 5.48 -15.96
N ARG A 20 16.08 5.40 -15.31
CA ARG A 20 15.50 6.55 -14.58
C ARG A 20 16.43 7.04 -13.47
N CYS A 21 17.05 6.13 -12.73
CA CYS A 21 18.03 6.48 -11.71
C CYS A 21 19.21 7.24 -12.33
N LEU A 22 19.84 6.66 -13.34
CA LEU A 22 21.02 7.21 -14.00
C LEU A 22 20.74 8.53 -14.72
N ASP A 23 19.59 8.68 -15.38
CA ASP A 23 19.13 9.93 -16.01
C ASP A 23 19.00 11.07 -14.99
N SER A 24 18.64 10.75 -13.74
CA SER A 24 18.50 11.77 -12.70
C SER A 24 19.83 12.34 -12.20
N ILE A 25 20.93 11.61 -12.35
CA ILE A 25 22.26 11.98 -11.80
C ILE A 25 23.32 12.26 -12.86
N ILE A 26 23.15 11.80 -14.11
CA ILE A 26 24.13 11.97 -15.18
C ILE A 26 24.41 13.44 -15.47
N GLY A 27 25.71 13.81 -15.62
CA GLY A 27 26.16 15.18 -15.88
C GLY A 27 26.12 16.10 -14.64
N ILE A 28 25.69 15.59 -13.46
CA ILE A 28 25.71 16.30 -12.17
C ILE A 28 26.70 15.63 -11.23
N ALA A 29 26.60 14.32 -11.05
CA ALA A 29 27.64 13.54 -10.38
C ALA A 29 28.95 13.64 -11.16
N ASP A 30 30.07 13.87 -10.47
CA ASP A 30 31.39 13.94 -11.11
C ASP A 30 31.88 12.54 -11.51
N GLU A 31 31.37 11.51 -10.85
CA GLU A 31 31.74 10.12 -11.05
C GLU A 31 30.56 9.20 -10.72
N ILE A 32 30.27 8.23 -11.60
CA ILE A 32 29.26 7.19 -11.37
C ILE A 32 29.96 5.84 -11.40
N ILE A 33 29.84 5.08 -10.31
CA ILE A 33 30.42 3.76 -10.14
C ILE A 33 29.30 2.75 -9.94
N ILE A 34 29.25 1.74 -10.81
CA ILE A 34 28.24 0.68 -10.78
C ILE A 34 28.94 -0.65 -10.55
N VAL A 35 28.47 -1.38 -9.54
CA VAL A 35 28.95 -2.72 -9.21
C VAL A 35 27.82 -3.72 -9.48
N ASP A 36 27.96 -4.54 -10.51
CA ASP A 36 27.05 -5.60 -10.85
C ASP A 36 27.33 -6.84 -9.97
N THR A 37 26.31 -7.28 -9.22
CA THR A 37 26.41 -8.43 -8.30
C THR A 37 25.90 -9.73 -8.91
N GLY A 38 25.88 -9.83 -10.25
CA GLY A 38 25.50 -11.03 -10.99
C GLY A 38 24.13 -10.89 -11.65
N SER A 39 23.92 -9.85 -12.44
CA SER A 39 22.71 -9.67 -13.27
C SER A 39 22.68 -10.69 -14.42
N SER A 40 21.47 -11.14 -14.73
CA SER A 40 21.16 -12.03 -15.85
C SER A 40 20.33 -11.37 -16.95
N ASP A 41 19.92 -10.12 -16.74
CA ASP A 41 19.18 -9.25 -17.66
C ASP A 41 20.10 -8.20 -18.32
N ASN A 42 19.53 -7.15 -18.91
CA ASN A 42 20.29 -6.10 -19.57
C ASN A 42 20.87 -5.03 -18.62
N THR A 43 20.78 -5.18 -17.30
CA THR A 43 21.26 -4.21 -16.29
C THR A 43 22.71 -3.77 -16.57
N LYS A 44 23.61 -4.73 -16.80
CA LYS A 44 25.03 -4.45 -17.04
C LYS A 44 25.25 -3.70 -18.36
N LYS A 45 24.52 -4.06 -19.41
CA LYS A 45 24.58 -3.37 -20.70
C LYS A 45 24.12 -1.92 -20.54
N THR A 46 22.97 -1.70 -19.93
CA THR A 46 22.44 -0.37 -19.60
C THR A 46 23.44 0.46 -18.81
N SER A 47 24.14 -0.14 -17.83
CA SER A 47 25.14 0.56 -17.03
C SER A 47 26.28 1.15 -17.88
N PHE A 48 26.74 0.43 -18.90
CA PHE A 48 27.78 0.89 -19.80
C PHE A 48 27.36 2.05 -20.71
N ASP A 49 26.06 2.29 -20.92
CA ASP A 49 25.56 3.44 -21.68
C ASP A 49 25.78 4.77 -20.92
N TYR A 50 26.02 4.72 -19.58
CA TYR A 50 26.16 5.90 -18.72
C TYR A 50 27.57 6.08 -18.14
N THR A 51 28.33 5.02 -17.94
CA THR A 51 29.68 5.08 -17.35
C THR A 51 30.54 3.91 -17.81
N ASP A 52 31.86 4.14 -17.94
CA ASP A 52 32.87 3.10 -18.14
C ASP A 52 33.30 2.39 -16.84
N LYS A 53 32.84 2.90 -15.67
CA LYS A 53 33.20 2.38 -14.34
C LYS A 53 32.16 1.36 -13.86
N VAL A 54 32.01 0.30 -14.63
CA VAL A 54 31.14 -0.84 -14.31
C VAL A 54 32.04 -2.02 -13.92
N PHE A 55 31.82 -2.56 -12.72
CA PHE A 55 32.65 -3.61 -12.13
C PHE A 55 31.79 -4.82 -11.75
N ASP A 56 32.33 -6.03 -11.93
CA ASP A 56 31.71 -7.26 -11.45
C ASP A 56 32.09 -7.52 -9.99
N TYR A 57 31.13 -8.00 -9.21
CA TYR A 57 31.33 -8.44 -7.83
C TYR A 57 30.62 -9.78 -7.58
N GLN A 58 31.36 -10.78 -7.14
CA GLN A 58 30.73 -12.05 -6.78
C GLN A 58 29.98 -11.90 -5.47
N TRP A 59 28.65 -12.01 -5.54
CA TRP A 59 27.77 -11.90 -4.39
C TRP A 59 28.08 -12.96 -3.32
N ASN A 60 28.20 -12.52 -2.07
CA ASN A 60 28.55 -13.34 -0.92
C ASN A 60 27.64 -13.12 0.29
N ASP A 61 26.37 -12.77 0.05
CA ASP A 61 25.34 -12.51 1.07
C ASP A 61 25.69 -11.40 2.07
N ASP A 62 26.42 -10.39 1.61
CA ASP A 62 26.89 -9.27 2.42
C ASP A 62 26.82 -7.96 1.60
N PHE A 63 25.80 -7.16 1.89
CA PHE A 63 25.61 -5.87 1.23
C PHE A 63 26.72 -4.88 1.57
N SER A 64 27.22 -4.86 2.83
CA SER A 64 28.27 -3.93 3.23
C SER A 64 29.56 -4.14 2.44
N LYS A 65 29.94 -5.39 2.18
CA LYS A 65 31.13 -5.71 1.38
C LYS A 65 30.99 -5.26 -0.06
N ALA A 66 29.81 -5.46 -0.67
CA ALA A 66 29.55 -4.99 -2.03
C ALA A 66 29.57 -3.46 -2.13
N ARG A 67 28.96 -2.73 -1.16
CA ARG A 67 29.01 -1.27 -1.10
C ARG A 67 30.43 -0.75 -0.85
N ASN A 68 31.19 -1.38 0.05
CA ASN A 68 32.59 -1.01 0.30
C ASN A 68 33.48 -1.29 -0.92
N PHE A 69 33.19 -2.34 -1.69
CA PHE A 69 33.88 -2.59 -2.96
C PHE A 69 33.58 -1.47 -3.96
N ALA A 70 32.32 -1.03 -4.09
CA ALA A 70 31.97 0.11 -4.94
C ALA A 70 32.69 1.39 -4.48
N ALA A 71 32.66 1.67 -3.17
CA ALA A 71 33.34 2.80 -2.57
C ALA A 71 34.85 2.79 -2.82
N SER A 72 35.51 1.62 -2.84
CA SER A 72 36.93 1.48 -3.13
C SER A 72 37.33 1.90 -4.56
N LYS A 73 36.38 2.06 -5.46
CA LYS A 73 36.57 2.54 -6.84
C LYS A 73 36.35 4.03 -6.97
N ALA A 74 35.76 4.67 -5.95
CA ALA A 74 35.44 6.11 -5.93
C ALA A 74 36.68 6.97 -5.71
N ARG A 75 36.73 8.12 -6.41
CA ARG A 75 37.80 9.10 -6.29
C ARG A 75 37.32 10.47 -5.83
N GLY A 76 35.99 10.66 -5.75
CA GLY A 76 35.37 11.87 -5.25
C GLY A 76 35.66 12.10 -3.77
N GLU A 77 35.66 13.35 -3.36
CA GLU A 77 35.82 13.73 -1.94
C GLU A 77 34.68 13.21 -1.08
N TRP A 78 33.50 13.11 -1.69
CA TRP A 78 32.26 12.56 -1.09
C TRP A 78 31.76 11.36 -1.86
N ILE A 79 31.22 10.39 -1.15
CA ILE A 79 30.52 9.23 -1.72
C ILE A 79 29.04 9.34 -1.36
N LEU A 80 28.18 9.35 -2.39
CA LEU A 80 26.73 9.16 -2.25
C LEU A 80 26.38 7.76 -2.71
N VAL A 81 25.69 6.99 -1.88
CA VAL A 81 25.20 5.66 -2.24
C VAL A 81 23.74 5.75 -2.66
N MET A 82 23.42 5.21 -3.84
CA MET A 82 22.06 5.12 -4.37
C MET A 82 21.76 3.68 -4.81
N ASP A 83 20.48 3.29 -4.70
CA ASP A 83 19.95 2.04 -5.23
C ASP A 83 19.35 2.27 -6.63
N ALA A 84 19.26 1.24 -7.46
CA ALA A 84 18.86 1.36 -8.86
C ALA A 84 17.42 1.83 -9.07
N ASP A 85 16.53 1.60 -8.10
CA ASP A 85 15.13 2.00 -8.09
C ASP A 85 14.85 3.36 -7.43
N GLU A 86 15.95 4.08 -7.09
CA GLU A 86 15.94 5.44 -6.55
C GLU A 86 16.22 6.48 -7.67
N PHE A 87 15.76 7.71 -7.46
CA PHE A 87 16.05 8.85 -8.33
C PHE A 87 15.99 10.16 -7.54
N VAL A 88 16.56 11.23 -8.11
CA VAL A 88 16.58 12.56 -7.51
C VAL A 88 15.93 13.59 -8.44
N ASP A 89 15.45 14.69 -7.87
CA ASP A 89 15.15 15.88 -8.66
C ASP A 89 16.46 16.53 -9.12
N ARG A 90 16.61 16.75 -10.42
CA ARG A 90 17.87 17.23 -11.00
C ARG A 90 18.26 18.61 -10.53
N GLU A 91 17.32 19.53 -10.35
CA GLU A 91 17.62 20.91 -9.92
C GLU A 91 18.08 20.92 -8.45
N SER A 92 17.37 20.18 -7.61
CA SER A 92 17.75 19.99 -6.21
C SER A 92 19.12 19.31 -6.09
N PHE A 93 19.42 18.34 -6.94
CA PHE A 93 20.69 17.62 -6.93
C PHE A 93 21.87 18.50 -7.40
N ILE A 94 21.66 19.36 -8.40
CA ILE A 94 22.67 20.37 -8.81
C ILE A 94 22.97 21.31 -7.64
N THR A 95 21.94 21.82 -6.99
CA THR A 95 22.09 22.72 -5.84
C THR A 95 22.84 22.05 -4.71
N PHE A 96 22.48 20.84 -4.37
CA PHE A 96 23.14 20.03 -3.33
C PHE A 96 24.63 19.76 -3.67
N ARG A 97 24.92 19.33 -4.89
CA ARG A 97 26.31 19.07 -5.34
C ARG A 97 27.19 20.33 -5.23
N ASN A 98 26.66 21.51 -5.59
CA ASN A 98 27.36 22.77 -5.49
C ASN A 98 27.62 23.16 -4.03
N GLN A 99 26.66 22.94 -3.13
CA GLN A 99 26.82 23.17 -1.70
C GLN A 99 27.92 22.29 -1.09
N LEU A 100 28.09 21.04 -1.55
CA LEU A 100 29.18 20.18 -1.08
C LEU A 100 30.57 20.74 -1.41
N GLN A 101 30.70 21.47 -2.51
CA GLN A 101 31.97 22.07 -2.94
C GLN A 101 32.35 23.28 -2.07
N ASP A 102 31.36 24.04 -1.60
CA ASP A 102 31.58 25.34 -0.93
C ASP A 102 31.61 25.25 0.60
N ARG A 103 31.22 24.11 1.18
CA ARG A 103 31.07 23.94 2.63
C ARG A 103 32.33 23.41 3.29
N LEU A 104 32.85 24.19 4.26
CA LEU A 104 33.66 23.68 5.35
C LEU A 104 32.76 22.91 6.32
N VAL A 105 32.54 21.64 6.06
CA VAL A 105 31.64 20.78 6.83
C VAL A 105 32.43 20.03 7.88
N LYS A 106 31.98 20.07 9.12
CA LYS A 106 32.57 19.28 10.22
C LYS A 106 32.09 17.84 10.19
N GLU A 107 30.89 17.64 9.67
CA GLU A 107 30.24 16.34 9.54
C GLU A 107 30.94 15.49 8.49
N ASN A 108 31.07 14.20 8.78
CA ASN A 108 31.69 13.24 7.88
C ASN A 108 30.76 12.13 7.42
N ILE A 109 29.54 12.03 8.01
CA ILE A 109 28.45 11.13 7.62
C ILE A 109 27.15 11.94 7.62
N PHE A 110 26.33 11.75 6.59
CA PHE A 110 25.04 12.42 6.50
C PHE A 110 23.89 11.43 6.30
N PHE A 111 22.82 11.66 7.03
CA PHE A 111 21.53 11.09 6.74
C PHE A 111 20.90 11.82 5.54
N VAL A 112 20.47 11.06 4.56
CA VAL A 112 19.70 11.54 3.40
C VAL A 112 18.27 11.10 3.56
N GLN A 113 17.33 11.99 3.26
CA GLN A 113 15.90 11.69 3.32
C GLN A 113 15.48 10.84 2.12
N ILE A 114 14.89 9.68 2.39
CA ILE A 114 14.31 8.80 1.36
C ILE A 114 12.79 8.94 1.42
N VAL A 115 12.20 9.35 0.31
CA VAL A 115 10.75 9.45 0.10
C VAL A 115 10.30 8.19 -0.62
N ASN A 116 9.67 7.26 0.09
CA ASN A 116 9.18 6.02 -0.48
C ASN A 116 7.76 6.22 -0.99
N PHE A 117 7.51 5.89 -2.24
CA PHE A 117 6.15 5.78 -2.78
C PHE A 117 5.56 4.42 -2.42
N LEU A 118 4.35 4.42 -1.85
CA LEU A 118 3.66 3.25 -1.36
C LEU A 118 2.36 3.00 -2.16
N GLY A 119 1.91 1.73 -2.15
CA GLY A 119 0.71 1.34 -2.87
C GLY A 119 0.92 1.16 -4.37
N GLU A 120 -0.13 0.75 -5.08
CA GLU A 120 -0.06 0.48 -6.52
C GLU A 120 0.08 1.77 -7.35
N ASP A 121 -0.45 2.88 -6.84
CA ASP A 121 -0.47 4.19 -7.52
C ASP A 121 0.60 5.17 -7.01
N GLY A 122 1.38 4.80 -5.99
CA GLY A 122 2.45 5.62 -5.44
C GLY A 122 2.00 6.91 -4.74
N ARG A 123 0.72 7.05 -4.41
CA ARG A 123 0.18 8.30 -3.81
C ARG A 123 0.39 8.43 -2.31
N SER A 124 0.49 7.31 -1.61
CA SER A 124 0.91 7.31 -0.20
C SER A 124 2.43 7.36 -0.14
N THR A 125 2.97 8.10 0.82
CA THR A 125 4.41 8.20 0.99
C THR A 125 4.83 7.88 2.42
N SER A 126 6.03 7.31 2.58
CA SER A 126 6.70 7.23 3.88
C SER A 126 8.08 7.84 3.80
N LEU A 127 8.52 8.44 4.89
CA LEU A 127 9.83 9.07 4.99
C LEU A 127 10.76 8.21 5.83
N ASN A 128 11.95 7.99 5.31
CA ASN A 128 13.04 7.37 6.07
C ASN A 128 14.31 8.22 5.92
N TYR A 129 15.19 8.10 6.89
CA TYR A 129 16.52 8.69 6.82
C TYR A 129 17.55 7.57 6.83
N HIS A 130 18.44 7.57 5.83
CA HIS A 130 19.50 6.59 5.71
C HIS A 130 20.86 7.27 5.62
N GLU A 131 21.88 6.64 6.20
CA GLU A 131 23.28 7.05 6.04
C GLU A 131 23.72 6.72 4.61
N ARG A 132 23.64 7.70 3.71
CA ARG A 132 23.89 7.54 2.27
C ARG A 132 25.04 8.37 1.74
N LEU A 133 25.39 9.47 2.43
CA LEU A 133 26.46 10.38 2.03
C LEU A 133 27.56 10.38 3.09
N TYR A 134 28.80 10.19 2.68
CA TYR A 134 29.94 10.22 3.60
C TYR A 134 31.25 10.65 2.94
N ARG A 135 32.17 11.11 3.77
CA ARG A 135 33.49 11.55 3.32
C ARG A 135 34.33 10.36 2.87
N ASN A 136 34.95 10.49 1.69
CA ASN A 136 35.83 9.47 1.13
C ASN A 136 37.29 9.67 1.63
N ASP A 137 37.52 9.49 2.91
CA ASP A 137 38.83 9.59 3.55
C ASP A 137 39.55 8.24 3.75
N GLY A 138 38.90 7.16 3.28
CA GLY A 138 39.36 5.78 3.41
C GLY A 138 39.18 5.19 4.81
N LYS A 139 38.54 5.91 5.75
CA LYS A 139 38.33 5.47 7.15
C LYS A 139 36.86 5.16 7.46
N ILE A 140 35.93 5.57 6.60
CA ILE A 140 34.52 5.34 6.76
C ILE A 140 34.12 4.16 5.85
N SER A 141 33.45 3.17 6.41
CA SER A 141 32.98 2.00 5.68
C SER A 141 31.65 1.50 6.22
N TYR A 142 30.90 0.83 5.36
CA TYR A 142 29.71 0.11 5.78
C TYR A 142 30.09 -1.14 6.58
N TYR A 143 29.32 -1.43 7.61
CA TYR A 143 29.37 -2.68 8.35
C TYR A 143 27.96 -3.27 8.46
N ARG A 144 27.83 -4.55 8.80
CA ARG A 144 26.62 -5.37 8.81
C ARG A 144 26.26 -5.88 7.41
N SER A 145 25.98 -7.18 7.34
CA SER A 145 25.64 -7.86 6.07
C SER A 145 24.33 -7.41 5.46
N ILE A 146 23.43 -6.85 6.27
CA ILE A 146 22.12 -6.30 5.88
C ILE A 146 21.77 -5.14 6.82
N HIS A 147 21.00 -4.17 6.33
CA HIS A 147 20.70 -2.91 7.02
C HIS A 147 22.01 -2.23 7.46
N GLU A 148 22.83 -1.99 6.48
CA GLU A 148 24.21 -1.49 6.62
C GLU A 148 24.21 -0.10 7.26
N LEU A 149 25.12 0.09 8.19
CA LEU A 149 25.39 1.37 8.83
C LEU A 149 26.85 1.78 8.55
N LEU A 150 27.10 3.07 8.53
CA LEU A 150 28.44 3.60 8.37
C LEU A 150 29.17 3.67 9.72
N LYS A 151 30.46 3.33 9.72
CA LYS A 151 31.34 3.40 10.87
C LYS A 151 32.68 3.99 10.45
N HIS A 152 33.21 4.91 11.29
CA HIS A 152 34.55 5.42 11.15
C HIS A 152 35.54 4.56 11.94
N GLU A 153 36.65 4.17 11.33
CA GLU A 153 37.64 3.28 11.92
C GLU A 153 38.14 3.75 13.29
N ASN A 154 38.35 5.06 13.46
CA ASN A 154 38.86 5.66 14.71
C ASN A 154 37.72 6.17 15.63
N GLY A 155 36.45 5.82 15.37
CA GLY A 155 35.29 6.19 16.18
C GLY A 155 34.91 7.68 16.16
N VAL A 156 35.47 8.48 15.24
CA VAL A 156 35.14 9.91 15.10
C VAL A 156 34.05 10.06 14.05
N GLU A 157 32.80 9.97 14.48
CA GLU A 157 31.64 10.07 13.64
C GLU A 157 30.84 11.34 13.99
N ILE A 158 30.86 12.30 13.07
CA ILE A 158 30.07 13.52 13.20
C ILE A 158 28.96 13.42 12.15
N ARG A 159 27.76 13.14 12.63
CA ARG A 159 26.59 12.92 11.77
C ARG A 159 25.81 14.22 11.57
N GLY A 160 25.34 14.44 10.33
CA GLY A 160 24.47 15.54 9.95
C GLY A 160 23.28 15.07 9.11
N LYS A 161 22.42 16.00 8.71
CA LYS A 161 21.37 15.77 7.70
C LYS A 161 21.77 16.50 6.42
N ALA A 162 21.71 15.79 5.29
CA ALA A 162 21.93 16.39 3.97
C ALA A 162 20.63 17.08 3.52
N ASP A 163 20.77 18.21 2.86
CA ASP A 163 19.66 18.87 2.19
C ASP A 163 19.45 18.24 0.80
N LEU A 164 19.11 16.96 0.82
CA LEU A 164 18.87 16.14 -0.37
C LEU A 164 17.74 15.17 -0.08
N GLN A 165 16.79 15.08 -1.03
CA GLN A 165 15.75 14.07 -1.05
C GLN A 165 16.02 13.07 -2.18
N ILE A 166 15.94 11.80 -1.85
CA ILE A 166 15.97 10.68 -2.80
C ILE A 166 14.58 10.06 -2.84
N PHE A 167 14.02 9.90 -4.02
CA PHE A 167 12.73 9.28 -4.24
C PHE A 167 12.92 7.80 -4.56
N HIS A 168 12.17 6.92 -3.88
CA HIS A 168 12.27 5.47 -4.01
C HIS A 168 10.93 4.88 -4.43
N SER A 169 10.93 4.12 -5.53
CA SER A 169 9.73 3.52 -6.13
C SER A 169 9.62 2.01 -5.95
N GLY A 170 10.56 1.39 -5.26
CA GLY A 170 10.64 -0.07 -5.10
C GLY A 170 9.45 -0.71 -4.37
N TYR A 171 8.64 0.07 -3.65
CA TYR A 171 7.42 -0.41 -2.99
C TYR A 171 6.16 -0.37 -3.87
N MET A 172 6.27 0.06 -5.13
CA MET A 172 5.17 0.01 -6.11
C MET A 172 5.05 -1.36 -6.80
N SER A 173 5.90 -2.33 -6.47
CA SER A 173 5.92 -3.66 -7.09
C SER A 173 5.17 -4.71 -6.27
N SER A 174 4.60 -5.70 -6.97
CA SER A 174 3.66 -6.70 -6.46
C SER A 174 4.12 -7.47 -5.20
N THR A 175 3.16 -7.83 -4.36
CA THR A 175 3.24 -8.62 -3.10
C THR A 175 4.15 -9.87 -3.14
N VAL A 176 4.38 -10.47 -4.31
CA VAL A 176 5.22 -11.68 -4.49
C VAL A 176 6.71 -11.36 -4.31
N ASN A 177 7.16 -10.21 -4.82
CA ASN A 177 8.57 -9.81 -4.68
C ASN A 177 8.91 -9.43 -3.23
N GLU A 178 7.96 -8.84 -2.50
CA GLU A 178 8.14 -8.47 -1.10
C GLU A 178 8.33 -9.69 -0.19
N LYS A 179 7.53 -10.75 -0.40
CA LYS A 179 7.64 -11.98 0.39
C LYS A 179 9.01 -12.65 0.22
N ASN A 180 9.49 -12.78 -1.01
CA ASN A 180 10.82 -13.34 -1.30
C ASN A 180 11.95 -12.49 -0.70
N LYS A 181 11.80 -11.15 -0.72
CA LYS A 181 12.74 -10.20 -0.12
C LYS A 181 12.80 -10.38 1.40
N SER A 182 11.64 -10.44 2.06
CA SER A 182 11.57 -10.63 3.51
C SER A 182 12.12 -11.99 3.97
N GLU A 183 11.87 -13.07 3.23
CA GLU A 183 12.42 -14.40 3.54
C GLU A 183 13.95 -14.40 3.45
N ARG A 184 14.54 -13.81 2.39
CA ARG A 184 15.99 -13.64 2.25
C ARG A 184 16.56 -12.81 3.41
N ASN A 185 15.96 -11.66 3.71
CA ASN A 185 16.40 -10.78 4.78
C ASN A 185 16.37 -11.47 6.14
N LEU A 186 15.32 -12.26 6.43
CA LEU A 186 15.24 -13.07 7.63
C LEU A 186 16.41 -14.07 7.78
N GLN A 187 16.84 -14.70 6.67
CA GLN A 187 17.98 -15.62 6.69
C GLN A 187 19.25 -14.87 7.08
N LEU A 188 19.52 -13.72 6.46
CA LEU A 188 20.70 -12.88 6.75
C LEU A 188 20.68 -12.37 8.20
N LEU A 189 19.56 -11.84 8.68
CA LEU A 189 19.44 -11.36 10.06
C LEU A 189 19.58 -12.48 11.09
N LYS A 190 19.07 -13.67 10.81
CA LYS A 190 19.22 -14.84 11.69
C LYS A 190 20.66 -15.33 11.77
N SER A 191 21.46 -15.19 10.71
CA SER A 191 22.86 -15.60 10.66
C SER A 191 23.80 -14.73 11.52
N ILE A 192 23.38 -13.54 11.91
CA ILE A 192 24.14 -12.66 12.81
C ILE A 192 24.31 -13.37 14.16
N LYS A 193 25.57 -13.63 14.57
CA LYS A 193 25.88 -14.39 15.79
C LYS A 193 25.57 -13.59 17.06
N GLU A 194 26.08 -12.35 17.13
CA GLU A 194 25.84 -11.43 18.26
C GLU A 194 24.91 -10.33 17.80
N LYS A 195 23.64 -10.40 18.25
CA LYS A 195 22.60 -9.48 17.84
C LYS A 195 22.49 -8.32 18.78
N GLU A 196 22.54 -7.12 18.23
CA GLU A 196 22.23 -5.86 18.91
C GLU A 196 20.73 -5.59 18.96
N GLY A 197 20.28 -4.60 19.72
CA GLY A 197 18.87 -4.22 19.82
C GLY A 197 18.22 -3.91 18.47
N ILE A 198 18.96 -3.22 17.61
CA ILE A 198 18.52 -2.87 16.26
C ILE A 198 18.33 -4.10 15.35
N ASP A 199 19.05 -5.21 15.56
CA ASP A 199 18.84 -6.43 14.79
C ASP A 199 17.48 -7.05 15.08
N TYR A 200 17.07 -7.01 16.33
CA TYR A 200 15.74 -7.48 16.71
C TYR A 200 14.63 -6.55 16.19
N TYR A 201 14.90 -5.24 16.05
CA TYR A 201 14.00 -4.33 15.36
C TYR A 201 13.82 -4.73 13.89
N PHE A 202 14.90 -5.00 13.17
CA PHE A 202 14.82 -5.45 11.78
C PHE A 202 14.17 -6.83 11.64
N LEU A 203 14.50 -7.79 12.50
CA LEU A 203 13.79 -9.08 12.54
C LEU A 203 12.29 -8.91 12.77
N GLY A 204 11.91 -8.01 13.67
CA GLY A 204 10.52 -7.64 13.91
C GLY A 204 9.85 -7.08 12.66
N ASN A 205 10.53 -6.22 11.91
CA ASN A 205 10.02 -5.62 10.66
C ASN A 205 9.77 -6.68 9.57
N GLU A 206 10.68 -7.64 9.40
CA GLU A 206 10.49 -8.71 8.41
C GLU A 206 9.31 -9.62 8.81
N TYR A 207 9.17 -9.98 10.09
CA TYR A 207 8.00 -10.72 10.54
C TYR A 207 6.71 -9.93 10.45
N TYR A 208 6.76 -8.60 10.65
CA TYR A 208 5.61 -7.70 10.44
C TYR A 208 5.16 -7.72 8.97
N SER A 209 6.09 -7.61 8.02
CA SER A 209 5.82 -7.67 6.58
C SER A 209 5.21 -9.02 6.16
N LEU A 210 5.64 -10.11 6.79
CA LEU A 210 5.06 -11.45 6.60
C LEU A 210 3.74 -11.66 7.34
N ARG A 211 3.23 -10.65 8.08
CA ARG A 211 2.04 -10.72 8.94
C ARG A 211 2.14 -11.75 10.09
N GLU A 212 3.35 -12.14 10.45
CA GLU A 212 3.62 -13.03 11.58
C GLU A 212 3.74 -12.21 12.88
N PHE A 213 2.65 -11.56 13.29
CA PHE A 213 2.64 -10.53 14.32
C PHE A 213 3.14 -11.01 15.69
N ASP A 214 2.86 -12.25 16.12
CA ASP A 214 3.37 -12.75 17.41
C ASP A 214 4.91 -12.90 17.41
N LYS A 215 5.52 -13.28 16.26
CA LYS A 215 6.97 -13.29 16.12
C LYS A 215 7.55 -11.87 16.07
N ALA A 216 6.87 -10.94 15.40
CA ALA A 216 7.24 -9.54 15.38
C ALA A 216 7.25 -8.96 16.82
N ILE A 217 6.17 -9.16 17.59
CA ILE A 217 6.06 -8.75 19.00
C ILE A 217 7.23 -9.28 19.83
N SER A 218 7.53 -10.59 19.70
CA SER A 218 8.63 -11.21 20.45
C SER A 218 9.98 -10.55 20.15
N ASN A 219 10.26 -10.26 18.88
CA ASN A 219 11.52 -9.62 18.48
C ASN A 219 11.56 -8.15 18.90
N TYR A 220 10.48 -7.38 18.72
CA TYR A 220 10.43 -5.98 19.17
C TYR A 220 10.64 -5.89 20.69
N LYS A 221 10.02 -6.75 21.49
CA LYS A 221 10.24 -6.78 22.95
C LYS A 221 11.70 -7.06 23.30
N LYS A 222 12.35 -8.01 22.62
CA LYS A 222 13.79 -8.30 22.83
C LYS A 222 14.66 -7.09 22.47
N GLY A 223 14.42 -6.48 21.29
CA GLY A 223 15.15 -5.28 20.87
C GLY A 223 15.01 -4.14 21.90
N TYR A 224 13.80 -3.92 22.40
CA TYR A 224 13.55 -2.92 23.43
C TYR A 224 14.27 -3.21 24.75
N GLN A 225 14.34 -4.47 25.16
CA GLN A 225 15.01 -4.88 26.42
C GLN A 225 16.51 -4.59 26.43
N ILE A 226 17.20 -4.77 25.29
CA ILE A 226 18.65 -4.62 25.18
C ILE A 226 19.09 -3.30 24.52
N LYS A 227 18.15 -2.37 24.29
CA LYS A 227 18.47 -1.06 23.73
C LYS A 227 19.43 -0.29 24.65
N GLU A 228 20.38 0.41 24.04
CA GLU A 228 21.31 1.26 24.78
C GLU A 228 20.66 2.59 25.18
N ASN A 229 19.85 3.16 24.30
CA ASN A 229 19.21 4.46 24.52
C ASN A 229 17.78 4.46 23.95
N VAL A 230 16.80 4.91 24.77
CA VAL A 230 15.39 4.99 24.39
C VAL A 230 15.11 6.04 23.29
N TYR A 231 15.96 7.05 23.19
CA TYR A 231 15.83 8.15 22.22
C TYR A 231 16.41 7.83 20.84
N PHE A 232 16.98 6.66 20.63
CA PHE A 232 17.34 6.26 19.28
C PHE A 232 16.10 6.17 18.39
N GLU A 233 16.17 6.71 17.18
CA GLU A 233 15.07 6.73 16.20
C GLU A 233 14.48 5.33 15.96
N TRP A 234 15.34 4.31 15.84
CA TRP A 234 14.88 2.94 15.63
C TRP A 234 14.06 2.38 16.83
N VAL A 235 14.33 2.85 18.05
CA VAL A 235 13.57 2.44 19.26
C VAL A 235 12.17 3.03 19.23
N GLN A 236 12.04 4.28 18.84
CA GLN A 236 10.73 4.94 18.68
C GLN A 236 9.89 4.22 17.61
N LYS A 237 10.48 3.96 16.43
CA LYS A 237 9.83 3.19 15.36
C LYS A 237 9.48 1.76 15.79
N LEU A 238 10.35 1.11 16.58
CA LEU A 238 10.07 -0.20 17.17
C LEU A 238 8.83 -0.17 18.04
N LEU A 239 8.71 0.80 18.96
CA LEU A 239 7.57 0.94 19.86
C LEU A 239 6.26 1.15 19.09
N ILE A 240 6.27 2.01 18.07
CA ILE A 240 5.10 2.25 17.23
C ILE A 240 4.67 0.95 16.52
N ARG A 241 5.61 0.20 15.91
CA ARG A 241 5.31 -1.08 15.26
C ARG A 241 4.87 -2.16 16.24
N LEU A 242 5.44 -2.19 17.45
CA LEU A 242 5.00 -3.08 18.52
C LEU A 242 3.54 -2.82 18.90
N ILE A 243 3.15 -1.55 19.05
CA ILE A 243 1.77 -1.14 19.33
C ILE A 243 0.84 -1.60 18.20
N HIS A 244 1.24 -1.41 16.95
CA HIS A 244 0.50 -1.92 15.80
C HIS A 244 0.26 -3.43 15.89
N CYS A 245 1.31 -4.21 16.13
CA CYS A 245 1.20 -5.67 16.24
C CYS A 245 0.29 -6.10 17.40
N LEU A 246 0.41 -5.44 18.56
CA LEU A 246 -0.43 -5.70 19.72
C LEU A 246 -1.90 -5.42 19.40
N HIS A 247 -2.19 -4.31 18.74
CA HIS A 247 -3.54 -3.97 18.31
C HIS A 247 -4.09 -5.00 17.30
N TYR A 248 -3.32 -5.41 16.29
CA TYR A 248 -3.73 -6.47 15.35
C TYR A 248 -4.01 -7.82 16.04
N THR A 249 -3.27 -8.13 17.10
CA THR A 249 -3.44 -9.37 17.87
C THR A 249 -4.44 -9.24 19.03
N LYS A 250 -5.20 -8.10 19.09
CA LYS A 250 -6.22 -7.82 20.10
C LYS A 250 -5.66 -7.75 21.54
N LYS A 251 -4.42 -7.33 21.68
CA LYS A 251 -3.74 -7.08 22.97
C LYS A 251 -3.77 -5.57 23.27
N ASP A 252 -4.95 -4.96 23.18
CA ASP A 252 -5.12 -3.50 23.22
C ASP A 252 -4.73 -2.89 24.55
N GLN A 253 -4.92 -3.61 25.68
CA GLN A 253 -4.49 -3.12 26.98
C GLN A 253 -2.95 -2.95 27.04
N GLU A 254 -2.19 -3.94 26.56
CA GLU A 254 -0.73 -3.84 26.53
C GLU A 254 -0.26 -2.73 25.58
N ALA A 255 -0.95 -2.55 24.45
CA ALA A 255 -0.69 -1.45 23.53
C ALA A 255 -0.88 -0.08 24.21
N MET A 256 -1.97 0.10 24.96
CA MET A 256 -2.27 1.33 25.70
C MET A 256 -1.26 1.60 26.81
N ASP A 257 -0.80 0.58 27.53
CA ASP A 257 0.23 0.73 28.57
C ASP A 257 1.54 1.27 27.97
N ILE A 258 1.93 0.78 26.79
CA ILE A 258 3.10 1.29 26.05
C ILE A 258 2.86 2.72 25.61
N ILE A 259 1.70 3.04 25.01
CA ILE A 259 1.36 4.39 24.56
C ILE A 259 1.46 5.38 25.73
N ASN A 260 0.82 5.07 26.85
CA ASN A 260 0.83 5.96 28.02
C ASN A 260 2.25 6.19 28.55
N SER A 261 3.11 5.16 28.50
CA SER A 261 4.52 5.30 28.89
C SER A 261 5.35 6.13 27.91
N CYS A 262 4.90 6.25 26.65
CA CYS A 262 5.58 7.00 25.59
C CYS A 262 5.13 8.46 25.50
N GLU A 263 3.93 8.81 26.01
CA GLU A 263 3.34 10.14 25.84
C GLU A 263 4.23 11.27 26.39
N ASP A 264 4.91 11.07 27.52
CA ASP A 264 5.83 12.05 28.09
C ASP A 264 7.18 12.07 27.38
N LEU A 265 7.65 10.92 26.90
CA LEU A 265 8.95 10.79 26.25
C LEU A 265 8.94 11.33 24.81
N PHE A 266 7.82 11.17 24.11
CA PHE A 266 7.65 11.46 22.69
C PHE A 266 6.38 12.31 22.45
N SER A 267 6.24 13.39 23.23
CA SER A 267 5.01 14.20 23.27
C SER A 267 4.60 14.79 21.92
N ASN A 268 5.57 15.06 21.03
CA ASN A 268 5.32 15.64 19.71
C ASN A 268 5.21 14.60 18.58
N THR A 269 5.33 13.29 18.87
CA THR A 269 5.16 12.23 17.90
C THR A 269 3.71 11.89 17.70
N VAL A 270 3.18 12.16 16.52
CA VAL A 270 1.75 11.96 16.20
C VAL A 270 1.35 10.49 16.21
N ASP A 271 2.26 9.59 15.87
CA ASP A 271 2.00 8.14 15.72
C ASP A 271 1.39 7.55 17.00
N PHE A 272 1.92 7.88 18.18
CA PHE A 272 1.38 7.39 19.46
C PHE A 272 -0.04 7.92 19.71
N LYS A 273 -0.28 9.21 19.44
CA LYS A 273 -1.60 9.82 19.60
C LYS A 273 -2.61 9.22 18.63
N PHE A 274 -2.21 9.07 17.36
CA PHE A 274 -3.06 8.47 16.35
C PHE A 274 -3.46 7.03 16.71
N LEU A 275 -2.50 6.21 17.15
CA LEU A 275 -2.77 4.83 17.56
C LEU A 275 -3.67 4.75 18.79
N LYS A 276 -3.51 5.66 19.76
CA LYS A 276 -4.41 5.80 20.90
C LYS A 276 -5.85 6.10 20.46
N GLY A 277 -6.02 7.07 19.58
CA GLY A 277 -7.32 7.41 18.98
C GLY A 277 -7.95 6.24 18.23
N LYS A 278 -7.14 5.50 17.45
CA LYS A 278 -7.58 4.32 16.71
C LYS A 278 -8.05 3.19 17.63
N ILE A 279 -7.31 2.91 18.73
CA ILE A 279 -7.71 1.92 19.73
C ILE A 279 -9.04 2.33 20.37
N TYR A 280 -9.20 3.60 20.79
CA TYR A 280 -10.45 4.08 21.36
C TYR A 280 -11.62 4.00 20.38
N ALA A 281 -11.40 4.32 19.09
CA ALA A 281 -12.43 4.20 18.05
C ALA A 281 -12.91 2.74 17.90
N ASN A 282 -11.99 1.77 17.98
CA ASN A 282 -12.31 0.34 17.90
C ASN A 282 -12.96 -0.21 19.18
N GLU A 283 -12.69 0.40 20.36
CA GLU A 283 -13.33 0.08 21.64
C GLU A 283 -14.69 0.80 21.82
N TRP A 284 -15.21 1.46 20.80
CA TRP A 284 -16.45 2.23 20.85
C TRP A 284 -16.42 3.43 21.80
N LYS A 285 -15.25 3.91 22.17
CA LYS A 285 -15.02 5.11 22.97
C LYS A 285 -14.95 6.35 22.06
N SER A 286 -16.06 6.63 21.35
CA SER A 286 -16.08 7.66 20.29
C SER A 286 -15.67 9.04 20.80
N GLY A 287 -16.11 9.46 21.98
CA GLY A 287 -15.79 10.78 22.54
C GLY A 287 -14.30 10.98 22.81
N GLU A 288 -13.60 9.97 23.30
CA GLU A 288 -12.15 10.02 23.52
C GLU A 288 -11.38 10.02 22.20
N ALA A 289 -11.81 9.18 21.25
CA ALA A 289 -11.20 9.11 19.92
C ALA A 289 -11.34 10.45 19.17
N ILE A 290 -12.52 11.07 19.19
CA ILE A 290 -12.80 12.38 18.57
C ILE A 290 -11.85 13.44 19.13
N LYS A 291 -11.74 13.55 20.47
CA LYS A 291 -10.86 14.53 21.11
C LYS A 291 -9.41 14.40 20.65
N ILE A 292 -8.93 13.18 20.50
CA ILE A 292 -7.54 12.92 20.06
C ILE A 292 -7.36 13.31 18.58
N PHE A 293 -8.26 12.91 17.69
CA PHE A 293 -8.11 13.25 16.27
C PHE A 293 -8.29 14.75 16.00
N GLU A 294 -9.21 15.42 16.71
CA GLU A 294 -9.32 16.88 16.67
C GLU A 294 -8.06 17.57 17.21
N PHE A 295 -7.49 17.06 18.32
CA PHE A 295 -6.23 17.57 18.83
C PHE A 295 -5.10 17.45 17.78
N ILE A 296 -5.00 16.32 17.09
CA ILE A 296 -3.99 16.12 16.03
C ILE A 296 -4.17 17.18 14.94
N LEU A 297 -5.39 17.36 14.41
CA LEU A 297 -5.66 18.33 13.35
C LEU A 297 -5.38 19.78 13.76
N ASN A 298 -5.72 20.12 15.01
CA ASN A 298 -5.54 21.49 15.54
C ASN A 298 -4.08 21.82 15.88
N ASN A 299 -3.21 20.80 16.02
CA ASN A 299 -1.81 20.96 16.44
C ASN A 299 -0.82 20.39 15.42
N LYS A 300 -1.25 20.09 14.20
CA LYS A 300 -0.42 19.38 13.21
C LYS A 300 0.93 20.03 12.93
N GLU A 301 1.01 21.37 13.00
CA GLU A 301 2.25 22.13 12.79
C GLU A 301 3.31 21.89 13.90
N ASN A 302 2.89 21.44 15.08
CA ASN A 302 3.76 21.16 16.22
C ASN A 302 4.04 19.66 16.39
N LEU A 303 3.44 18.82 15.56
CA LEU A 303 3.59 17.38 15.60
C LEU A 303 4.46 16.91 14.43
N HIS A 304 5.18 15.80 14.63
CA HIS A 304 5.91 15.12 13.58
C HIS A 304 5.52 13.63 13.51
N ALA A 305 5.62 13.06 12.33
CA ALA A 305 5.35 11.65 12.08
C ALA A 305 6.64 10.86 11.93
N GLU A 306 6.72 9.70 12.57
CA GLU A 306 7.84 8.77 12.45
C GLU A 306 7.61 7.68 11.40
N LEU A 307 6.37 7.22 11.23
CA LEU A 307 6.06 6.17 10.27
C LEU A 307 5.20 6.63 9.10
N SER A 308 4.20 7.50 9.32
CA SER A 308 3.30 7.94 8.25
C SER A 308 2.86 9.38 8.42
N LEU A 309 3.09 10.20 7.40
CA LEU A 309 2.58 11.57 7.33
C LEU A 309 1.05 11.62 7.33
N ASP A 310 0.39 10.54 6.89
CA ASP A 310 -1.07 10.45 6.85
C ASP A 310 -1.71 10.57 8.25
N TYR A 311 -0.93 10.32 9.31
CA TYR A 311 -1.39 10.47 10.70
C TYR A 311 -1.57 11.93 11.13
N LEU A 312 -0.97 12.89 10.41
CA LEU A 312 -1.08 14.31 10.73
C LEU A 312 -2.39 14.94 10.26
N GLU A 313 -2.94 14.49 9.13
CA GLU A 313 -4.13 15.13 8.56
C GLU A 313 -5.09 14.14 7.89
N GLN A 314 -4.61 13.33 6.94
CA GLN A 314 -5.45 12.48 6.10
C GLN A 314 -6.27 11.49 6.93
N LEU A 315 -5.63 10.61 7.67
CA LEU A 315 -6.32 9.57 8.44
C LEU A 315 -7.14 10.11 9.62
N PRO A 316 -6.74 11.16 10.37
CA PRO A 316 -7.62 11.81 11.34
C PRO A 316 -8.95 12.26 10.73
N HIS A 317 -8.95 12.84 9.53
CA HIS A 317 -10.19 13.22 8.84
C HIS A 317 -11.05 11.98 8.51
N ARG A 318 -10.46 10.88 8.05
CA ARG A 318 -11.21 9.63 7.81
C ARG A 318 -11.88 9.14 9.09
N PHE A 319 -11.11 8.99 10.18
CA PHE A 319 -11.64 8.49 11.46
C PHE A 319 -12.70 9.42 12.06
N LEU A 320 -12.52 10.73 12.00
CA LEU A 320 -13.54 11.68 12.45
C LEU A 320 -14.81 11.57 11.62
N GLY A 321 -14.71 11.44 10.31
CA GLY A 321 -15.87 11.19 9.45
C GLY A 321 -16.63 9.93 9.89
N GLU A 322 -15.95 8.80 10.10
CA GLU A 322 -16.55 7.55 10.55
C GLU A 322 -17.17 7.65 11.96
N LEU A 323 -16.51 8.37 12.86
CA LEU A 323 -17.01 8.56 14.24
C LEU A 323 -18.24 9.47 14.27
N TYR A 324 -18.24 10.57 13.53
CA TYR A 324 -19.39 11.47 13.44
C TYR A 324 -20.56 10.86 12.68
N GLU A 325 -20.28 9.99 11.68
CA GLU A 325 -21.33 9.18 11.03
C GLU A 325 -22.06 8.28 12.03
N ARG A 326 -21.30 7.58 12.91
CA ARG A 326 -21.87 6.75 13.99
C ARG A 326 -22.69 7.57 15.00
N GLU A 327 -22.31 8.83 15.24
CA GLU A 327 -23.04 9.72 16.14
C GLU A 327 -24.22 10.44 15.46
N GLY A 328 -24.44 10.25 14.16
CA GLY A 328 -25.49 10.92 13.40
C GLY A 328 -25.25 12.43 13.21
N LYS A 329 -24.00 12.89 13.31
CA LYS A 329 -23.62 14.29 13.10
C LYS A 329 -23.26 14.56 11.65
N PHE A 330 -24.27 14.57 10.78
CA PHE A 330 -24.11 14.51 9.33
C PHE A 330 -23.26 15.65 8.75
N ASP A 331 -23.43 16.89 9.20
CA ASP A 331 -22.65 18.03 8.69
C ASP A 331 -21.15 17.83 8.94
N LEU A 332 -20.76 17.35 10.13
CA LEU A 332 -19.38 17.05 10.48
C LEU A 332 -18.87 15.84 9.69
N THR A 333 -19.70 14.83 9.48
CA THR A 333 -19.36 13.67 8.64
C THR A 333 -19.04 14.11 7.22
N VAL A 334 -19.92 14.91 6.59
CA VAL A 334 -19.70 15.43 5.23
C VAL A 334 -18.42 16.27 5.18
N PHE A 335 -18.20 17.15 6.15
CA PHE A 335 -16.99 17.96 6.23
C PHE A 335 -15.74 17.10 6.27
N HIS A 336 -15.67 16.12 7.18
CA HIS A 336 -14.46 15.30 7.35
C HIS A 336 -14.22 14.35 6.19
N TYR A 337 -15.24 13.69 5.64
CA TYR A 337 -15.10 12.86 4.44
C TYR A 337 -14.66 13.69 3.22
N SER A 338 -15.20 14.91 3.05
CA SER A 338 -14.78 15.78 1.97
C SER A 338 -13.32 16.23 2.10
N ARG A 339 -12.87 16.53 3.33
CA ARG A 339 -11.45 16.86 3.59
C ARG A 339 -10.53 15.68 3.35
N PHE A 340 -10.91 14.48 3.78
CA PHE A 340 -10.17 13.26 3.50
C PHE A 340 -10.04 13.01 1.99
N LEU A 341 -11.15 13.11 1.25
CA LEU A 341 -11.17 12.89 -0.20
C LEU A 341 -10.40 13.97 -0.98
N ALA A 342 -10.29 15.18 -0.45
CA ALA A 342 -9.42 16.21 -1.03
C ALA A 342 -7.92 15.85 -0.92
N LEU A 343 -7.54 15.03 0.08
CA LEU A 343 -6.18 14.55 0.27
C LEU A 343 -5.95 13.17 -0.40
N ASN A 344 -7.01 12.36 -0.52
CA ASN A 344 -6.98 11.03 -1.13
C ASN A 344 -8.25 10.77 -1.94
N GLU A 345 -8.29 11.28 -3.15
CA GLU A 345 -9.46 11.13 -4.04
C GLU A 345 -9.71 9.71 -4.56
N ASN A 346 -8.80 8.75 -4.28
CA ASN A 346 -8.89 7.38 -4.79
C ASN A 346 -9.64 6.41 -3.86
N ASP A 347 -10.12 6.85 -2.72
CA ASP A 347 -10.88 6.02 -1.80
C ASP A 347 -12.35 5.91 -2.23
N ASP A 348 -12.65 4.88 -3.04
CA ASP A 348 -14.01 4.64 -3.55
C ASP A 348 -15.01 4.28 -2.43
N GLU A 349 -14.52 3.71 -1.30
CA GLU A 349 -15.37 3.42 -0.14
C GLU A 349 -15.90 4.71 0.48
N ILE A 350 -15.02 5.69 0.73
CA ILE A 350 -15.43 6.96 1.32
C ILE A 350 -16.27 7.79 0.35
N TRP A 351 -15.99 7.73 -0.96
CA TRP A 351 -16.88 8.31 -1.96
C TRP A 351 -18.28 7.72 -1.88
N THR A 352 -18.40 6.38 -1.83
CA THR A 352 -19.69 5.69 -1.72
C THR A 352 -20.45 6.11 -0.45
N LYS A 353 -19.75 6.16 0.70
CA LYS A 353 -20.33 6.64 1.98
C LYS A 353 -20.82 8.07 1.87
N LEU A 354 -19.99 8.98 1.37
CA LEU A 354 -20.34 10.41 1.24
C LEU A 354 -21.56 10.62 0.33
N ILE A 355 -21.59 9.99 -0.84
CA ILE A 355 -22.70 10.13 -1.79
C ILE A 355 -23.99 9.52 -1.20
N THR A 356 -23.89 8.36 -0.53
CA THR A 356 -25.02 7.73 0.13
C THR A 356 -25.57 8.60 1.25
N LEU A 357 -24.71 9.19 2.05
CA LEU A 357 -25.09 10.12 3.12
C LEU A 357 -25.83 11.35 2.56
N LEU A 358 -25.28 11.97 1.51
CA LEU A 358 -25.89 13.11 0.85
C LEU A 358 -27.25 12.75 0.21
N ALA A 359 -27.37 11.58 -0.42
CA ALA A 359 -28.62 11.10 -0.99
C ALA A 359 -29.72 10.90 0.06
N ASN A 360 -29.34 10.50 1.27
CA ASN A 360 -30.31 10.31 2.38
C ASN A 360 -30.76 11.61 3.05
N HIS A 361 -29.97 12.69 2.96
CA HIS A 361 -30.17 13.90 3.76
C HIS A 361 -30.30 15.19 2.95
N SER A 362 -30.13 15.15 1.63
CA SER A 362 -30.31 16.31 0.75
C SER A 362 -31.33 16.07 -0.35
N SER A 363 -31.77 17.12 -1.01
CA SER A 363 -32.62 16.96 -2.20
C SER A 363 -31.82 16.38 -3.35
N LYS A 364 -32.50 15.69 -4.28
CA LYS A 364 -31.87 15.19 -5.51
C LYS A 364 -31.16 16.31 -6.30
N ALA A 365 -31.73 17.49 -6.35
CA ALA A 365 -31.15 18.63 -7.05
C ALA A 365 -29.83 19.09 -6.39
N ASP A 366 -29.78 19.14 -5.05
CA ASP A 366 -28.58 19.49 -4.31
C ASP A 366 -27.48 18.42 -4.48
N LEU A 367 -27.88 17.14 -4.46
CA LEU A 367 -26.95 16.03 -4.70
C LEU A 367 -26.33 16.12 -6.09
N VAL A 368 -27.15 16.30 -7.14
CA VAL A 368 -26.67 16.44 -8.53
C VAL A 368 -25.73 17.66 -8.64
N GLN A 369 -26.11 18.79 -8.05
CA GLN A 369 -25.26 19.98 -8.03
C GLN A 369 -23.93 19.75 -7.31
N PHE A 370 -23.95 19.04 -6.17
CA PHE A 370 -22.74 18.67 -5.44
C PHE A 370 -21.82 17.80 -6.31
N ILE A 371 -22.36 16.78 -6.98
CA ILE A 371 -21.61 15.87 -7.86
C ILE A 371 -20.92 16.68 -8.97
N GLN A 372 -21.66 17.54 -9.68
CA GLN A 372 -21.12 18.35 -10.76
C GLN A 372 -20.02 19.32 -10.30
N LYS A 373 -20.29 20.06 -9.21
CA LYS A 373 -19.38 21.13 -8.75
C LYS A 373 -18.17 20.62 -7.96
N ASN A 374 -18.33 19.54 -7.18
CA ASN A 374 -17.29 19.12 -6.24
C ASN A 374 -16.59 17.83 -6.66
N ILE A 375 -17.21 17.00 -7.51
CA ILE A 375 -16.58 15.78 -8.00
C ILE A 375 -15.99 16.05 -9.38
N PHE A 376 -16.81 16.20 -10.41
CA PHE A 376 -16.30 16.30 -11.79
C PHE A 376 -15.49 17.58 -12.07
N SER A 377 -15.77 18.69 -11.40
CA SER A 377 -15.04 19.96 -11.63
C SER A 377 -13.77 20.13 -10.80
N ARG A 378 -13.57 19.32 -9.74
CA ARG A 378 -12.48 19.52 -8.78
C ARG A 378 -11.58 18.33 -8.55
N THR A 379 -11.92 17.16 -9.10
CA THR A 379 -11.14 15.94 -8.94
C THR A 379 -10.80 15.32 -10.29
N THR A 380 -9.95 14.28 -10.29
CA THR A 380 -9.64 13.48 -11.49
C THR A 380 -10.66 12.34 -11.71
N MET A 381 -11.83 12.42 -11.06
CA MET A 381 -12.90 11.42 -11.17
C MET A 381 -13.37 11.27 -12.62
N THR A 382 -13.30 10.06 -13.14
CA THR A 382 -13.85 9.73 -14.47
C THR A 382 -15.26 9.18 -14.36
N ALA A 383 -16.10 9.41 -15.38
CA ALA A 383 -17.46 8.91 -15.38
C ALA A 383 -17.57 7.38 -15.21
N PRO A 384 -16.73 6.52 -15.83
CA PRO A 384 -16.77 5.08 -15.60
C PRO A 384 -16.42 4.70 -14.15
N ARG A 385 -15.48 5.40 -13.50
CA ARG A 385 -15.16 5.17 -12.09
C ARG A 385 -16.31 5.60 -11.19
N PHE A 386 -16.90 6.75 -11.48
CA PHE A 386 -18.04 7.26 -10.72
C PHE A 386 -19.25 6.33 -10.81
N LEU A 387 -19.54 5.77 -11.98
CA LEU A 387 -20.56 4.73 -12.14
C LEU A 387 -20.34 3.54 -11.21
N LYS A 388 -19.08 3.07 -11.07
CA LYS A 388 -18.77 1.95 -10.16
C LYS A 388 -19.06 2.33 -8.71
N ILE A 389 -18.77 3.56 -8.31
CA ILE A 389 -19.08 4.09 -6.96
C ILE A 389 -20.58 4.10 -6.72
N LEU A 390 -21.39 4.61 -7.67
CA LEU A 390 -22.84 4.63 -7.57
C LEU A 390 -23.42 3.22 -7.47
N LEU A 391 -22.92 2.29 -8.28
CA LEU A 391 -23.36 0.89 -8.32
C LEU A 391 -22.91 0.07 -7.10
N ALA A 392 -21.85 0.47 -6.42
CA ALA A 392 -21.39 -0.14 -5.18
C ALA A 392 -22.22 0.28 -3.95
N SER A 393 -22.99 1.37 -4.04
CA SER A 393 -23.90 1.80 -2.98
C SER A 393 -25.04 0.80 -2.78
N HIS A 394 -25.40 0.54 -1.53
CA HIS A 394 -26.60 -0.24 -1.21
C HIS A 394 -27.90 0.61 -1.20
N ASN A 395 -27.80 1.91 -1.49
CA ASN A 395 -28.91 2.83 -1.57
C ASN A 395 -29.48 2.88 -2.98
N ILE A 396 -30.79 2.53 -3.12
CA ILE A 396 -31.46 2.45 -4.41
C ILE A 396 -31.53 3.82 -5.13
N GLU A 397 -31.65 4.93 -4.38
CA GLU A 397 -31.69 6.26 -4.96
C GLU A 397 -30.33 6.67 -5.53
N VAL A 398 -29.23 6.24 -4.88
CA VAL A 398 -27.86 6.43 -5.40
C VAL A 398 -27.66 5.58 -6.65
N GLN A 399 -28.09 4.30 -6.63
CA GLN A 399 -27.99 3.44 -7.80
C GLN A 399 -28.82 3.97 -8.98
N ARG A 400 -29.95 4.62 -8.73
CA ARG A 400 -30.82 5.20 -9.75
C ARG A 400 -30.13 6.34 -10.51
N LEU A 401 -29.18 7.05 -9.90
CA LEU A 401 -28.39 8.09 -10.57
C LEU A 401 -27.62 7.54 -11.79
N VAL A 402 -27.31 6.25 -11.83
CA VAL A 402 -26.68 5.59 -12.98
C VAL A 402 -27.47 5.82 -14.29
N ILE A 403 -28.81 5.88 -14.19
CA ILE A 403 -29.72 6.06 -15.34
C ILE A 403 -30.12 7.54 -15.49
N GLU A 404 -30.21 8.27 -14.40
CA GLU A 404 -30.82 9.60 -14.35
C GLU A 404 -29.80 10.75 -14.39
N PHE A 405 -28.52 10.48 -14.06
CA PHE A 405 -27.47 11.50 -14.10
C PHE A 405 -26.97 11.68 -15.53
N ASP A 406 -26.90 12.94 -15.97
CA ASP A 406 -26.32 13.28 -17.26
C ASP A 406 -24.78 13.32 -17.15
N PHE A 407 -24.12 12.36 -17.81
CA PHE A 407 -22.66 12.27 -17.87
C PHE A 407 -22.04 13.08 -19.02
N GLU A 408 -22.79 13.97 -19.68
CA GLU A 408 -22.29 14.91 -20.68
C GLU A 408 -21.39 14.24 -21.76
N ASN A 409 -21.81 13.08 -22.28
CA ASN A 409 -21.05 12.28 -23.27
C ASN A 409 -19.68 11.75 -22.79
N GLN A 410 -19.42 11.70 -21.50
CA GLN A 410 -18.19 11.14 -20.94
C GLN A 410 -18.16 9.61 -20.89
N LEU A 411 -19.24 8.96 -21.29
CA LEU A 411 -19.38 7.51 -21.37
C LEU A 411 -19.58 7.05 -22.79
N THR A 412 -18.92 5.97 -23.15
CA THR A 412 -19.20 5.25 -24.40
C THR A 412 -20.58 4.58 -24.35
N ALA A 413 -21.16 4.28 -25.51
CA ALA A 413 -22.43 3.57 -25.58
C ALA A 413 -22.38 2.22 -24.85
N VAL A 414 -21.25 1.52 -24.91
CA VAL A 414 -21.03 0.24 -24.23
C VAL A 414 -20.99 0.39 -22.69
N GLU A 415 -20.35 1.43 -22.18
CA GLU A 415 -20.32 1.73 -20.76
C GLU A 415 -21.70 2.10 -20.21
N GLN A 416 -22.46 2.90 -20.95
CA GLN A 416 -23.84 3.24 -20.59
C GLN A 416 -24.73 1.98 -20.53
N GLU A 417 -24.59 1.09 -21.49
CA GLU A 417 -25.34 -0.15 -21.53
C GLU A 417 -24.92 -1.13 -20.42
N ALA A 418 -23.59 -1.25 -20.16
CA ALA A 418 -23.07 -2.03 -19.05
C ALA A 418 -23.58 -1.53 -17.69
N ALA A 419 -23.70 -0.22 -17.53
CA ALA A 419 -24.24 0.41 -16.33
C ALA A 419 -25.73 0.06 -16.14
N LYS A 420 -26.53 0.10 -17.22
CA LYS A 420 -27.95 -0.30 -17.18
C LYS A 420 -28.11 -1.78 -16.84
N VAL A 421 -27.34 -2.66 -17.51
CA VAL A 421 -27.35 -4.10 -17.24
C VAL A 421 -26.97 -4.39 -15.78
N LYS A 422 -25.93 -3.72 -15.26
CA LYS A 422 -25.54 -3.85 -13.85
C LYS A 422 -26.61 -3.33 -12.90
N TYR A 423 -27.24 -2.20 -13.21
CA TYR A 423 -28.35 -1.67 -12.41
C TYR A 423 -29.52 -2.66 -12.34
N MET A 424 -30.00 -3.18 -13.48
CA MET A 424 -31.05 -4.21 -13.52
C MET A 424 -30.66 -5.47 -12.71
N PHE A 425 -29.38 -5.89 -12.81
CA PHE A 425 -28.87 -7.01 -12.01
C PHE A 425 -28.96 -6.74 -10.50
N LEU A 426 -28.59 -5.55 -10.06
CA LEU A 426 -28.70 -5.14 -8.65
C LEU A 426 -30.14 -5.04 -8.17
N GLN A 427 -31.09 -4.70 -9.07
CA GLN A 427 -32.55 -4.73 -8.79
C GLN A 427 -33.14 -6.15 -8.84
N LYS A 428 -32.29 -7.18 -9.01
CA LYS A 428 -32.70 -8.61 -9.10
C LYS A 428 -33.59 -8.94 -10.31
N GLU A 429 -33.58 -8.10 -11.34
CA GLU A 429 -34.31 -8.30 -12.59
C GLU A 429 -33.57 -9.28 -13.52
N TYR A 430 -33.17 -10.44 -12.98
CA TYR A 430 -32.25 -11.38 -13.63
C TYR A 430 -32.70 -11.87 -15.01
N ASN A 431 -34.00 -12.11 -15.18
CA ASN A 431 -34.54 -12.53 -16.49
C ASN A 431 -34.39 -11.40 -17.53
N LEU A 432 -34.67 -10.16 -17.14
CA LEU A 432 -34.53 -9.01 -18.03
C LEU A 432 -33.05 -8.78 -18.42
N VAL A 433 -32.12 -8.98 -17.48
CA VAL A 433 -30.69 -8.97 -17.74
C VAL A 433 -30.32 -10.04 -18.77
N ALA A 434 -30.79 -11.28 -18.58
CA ALA A 434 -30.52 -12.38 -19.51
C ALA A 434 -31.10 -12.10 -20.90
N ASP A 435 -32.37 -11.65 -20.97
CA ASP A 435 -33.02 -11.28 -22.23
C ASP A 435 -32.25 -10.15 -22.98
N THR A 436 -31.74 -9.17 -22.24
CA THR A 436 -30.95 -8.07 -22.81
C THR A 436 -29.64 -8.58 -23.40
N ILE A 437 -28.94 -9.47 -22.70
CA ILE A 437 -27.69 -10.07 -23.14
C ILE A 437 -27.94 -11.01 -24.35
N ASP A 438 -28.97 -11.86 -24.28
CA ASP A 438 -29.26 -12.86 -25.32
C ASP A 438 -29.70 -12.26 -26.66
N ARG A 439 -30.32 -11.07 -26.65
CA ARG A 439 -30.73 -10.35 -27.88
C ARG A 439 -29.54 -9.88 -28.73
N ASN A 440 -28.43 -9.63 -28.10
CA ASN A 440 -27.28 -8.94 -28.73
C ASN A 440 -26.04 -9.83 -28.97
N MET A 441 -26.12 -11.14 -28.70
CA MET A 441 -25.06 -12.16 -28.92
C MET A 441 -23.80 -12.04 -28.06
N PHE A 442 -22.89 -13.03 -28.15
CA PHE A 442 -21.67 -13.15 -27.33
C PHE A 442 -20.66 -11.99 -27.49
N GLU A 443 -20.60 -11.32 -28.66
CA GLU A 443 -19.75 -10.15 -28.87
C GLU A 443 -20.14 -8.99 -27.95
N TYR A 444 -21.43 -8.80 -27.77
CA TYR A 444 -21.96 -7.80 -26.86
C TYR A 444 -21.61 -8.12 -25.39
N LEU A 445 -21.70 -9.38 -24.97
CA LEU A 445 -21.30 -9.80 -23.62
C LEU A 445 -19.81 -9.57 -23.37
N ASN A 446 -18.95 -9.87 -24.37
CA ASN A 446 -17.53 -9.55 -24.27
C ASN A 446 -17.30 -8.04 -24.09
N ALA A 447 -17.99 -7.21 -24.87
CA ALA A 447 -17.87 -5.76 -24.77
C ALA A 447 -18.31 -5.26 -23.37
N LEU A 448 -19.42 -5.76 -22.83
CA LEU A 448 -19.88 -5.42 -21.47
C LEU A 448 -18.84 -5.78 -20.40
N LEU A 449 -18.27 -7.00 -20.47
CA LEU A 449 -17.28 -7.48 -19.50
C LEU A 449 -15.97 -6.67 -19.54
N LEU A 450 -15.56 -6.20 -20.73
CA LEU A 450 -14.37 -5.37 -20.89
C LEU A 450 -14.48 -4.00 -20.19
N THR A 451 -15.69 -3.49 -19.98
CA THR A 451 -15.89 -2.23 -19.21
C THR A 451 -15.56 -2.37 -17.73
N ASN A 452 -15.54 -3.59 -17.20
CA ASN A 452 -15.49 -3.88 -15.75
C ASN A 452 -16.60 -3.19 -14.92
N ILE A 453 -17.67 -2.71 -15.55
CA ILE A 453 -18.87 -2.21 -14.87
C ILE A 453 -19.81 -3.37 -14.57
N PHE A 454 -20.14 -4.18 -15.59
CA PHE A 454 -20.74 -5.50 -15.41
C PHE A 454 -19.62 -6.55 -15.46
N SER A 455 -19.33 -7.19 -14.35
CA SER A 455 -18.12 -8.00 -14.16
C SER A 455 -18.36 -9.48 -14.44
N ILE A 456 -17.27 -10.25 -14.58
CA ILE A 456 -17.34 -11.72 -14.66
C ILE A 456 -17.99 -12.34 -13.42
N ILE A 457 -17.88 -11.71 -12.26
CA ILE A 457 -18.52 -12.14 -11.01
C ILE A 457 -20.04 -11.99 -11.12
N ASP A 458 -20.53 -10.89 -11.68
CA ASP A 458 -21.95 -10.67 -11.93
C ASP A 458 -22.52 -11.73 -12.89
N LEU A 459 -21.77 -12.03 -13.95
CA LEU A 459 -22.14 -13.07 -14.89
C LEU A 459 -22.18 -14.47 -14.24
N LEU A 460 -21.22 -14.78 -13.36
CA LEU A 460 -21.22 -16.03 -12.60
C LEU A 460 -22.44 -16.12 -11.69
N LEU A 461 -22.77 -15.07 -10.95
CA LEU A 461 -23.95 -15.02 -10.08
C LEU A 461 -25.25 -15.13 -10.88
N LEU A 462 -25.37 -14.40 -11.99
CA LEU A 462 -26.51 -14.51 -12.92
C LEU A 462 -26.67 -15.94 -13.47
N THR A 463 -25.53 -16.54 -13.88
CA THR A 463 -25.51 -17.92 -14.41
C THR A 463 -25.94 -18.94 -13.37
N LEU A 464 -25.52 -18.76 -12.12
CA LEU A 464 -25.94 -19.63 -11.00
C LEU A 464 -27.40 -19.45 -10.66
N LYS A 465 -27.88 -18.21 -10.60
CA LYS A 465 -29.28 -17.88 -10.26
C LYS A 465 -30.27 -18.45 -11.26
N LEU A 466 -30.00 -18.24 -12.56
CA LEU A 466 -30.89 -18.71 -13.64
C LEU A 466 -30.58 -20.15 -14.10
N ASN A 467 -29.50 -20.76 -13.59
CA ASN A 467 -29.02 -22.05 -14.07
C ASN A 467 -28.78 -22.08 -15.60
N HIS A 468 -28.38 -20.95 -16.19
CA HIS A 468 -28.40 -20.68 -17.64
C HIS A 468 -27.28 -21.42 -18.39
N GLN A 469 -27.64 -22.38 -19.25
CA GLN A 469 -26.69 -23.31 -19.87
C GLN A 469 -25.74 -22.63 -20.89
N LYS A 470 -26.22 -21.65 -21.67
CA LYS A 470 -25.41 -20.91 -22.63
C LYS A 470 -24.26 -20.15 -21.91
N TYR A 471 -24.56 -19.48 -20.78
CA TYR A 471 -23.57 -18.74 -20.01
C TYR A 471 -22.56 -19.67 -19.36
N LYS A 472 -22.97 -20.86 -18.89
CA LYS A 472 -22.02 -21.87 -18.41
C LYS A 472 -21.02 -22.28 -19.49
N THR A 473 -21.49 -22.46 -20.74
CA THR A 473 -20.65 -22.80 -21.87
C THR A 473 -19.70 -21.66 -22.22
N TYR A 474 -20.21 -20.43 -22.27
CA TYR A 474 -19.43 -19.23 -22.52
C TYR A 474 -18.34 -19.03 -21.47
N ILE A 475 -18.65 -19.08 -20.18
CA ILE A 475 -17.68 -18.92 -19.09
C ILE A 475 -16.56 -19.97 -19.18
N LYS A 476 -16.87 -21.20 -19.58
CA LYS A 476 -15.86 -22.25 -19.78
C LYS A 476 -14.95 -21.97 -20.99
N GLN A 477 -15.45 -21.26 -22.02
CA GLN A 477 -14.68 -20.89 -23.21
C GLN A 477 -13.83 -19.64 -23.00
N LEU A 478 -14.22 -18.76 -22.10
CA LEU A 478 -13.32 -17.69 -21.64
C LEU A 478 -12.10 -18.39 -21.08
N ASN A 479 -10.93 -18.16 -21.70
CA ASN A 479 -9.62 -18.67 -21.24
C ASN A 479 -9.28 -18.09 -19.86
N LEU A 480 -10.22 -18.23 -18.93
CA LEU A 480 -10.03 -17.99 -17.52
C LEU A 480 -8.94 -18.96 -17.11
N ASN A 481 -7.80 -18.40 -16.71
CA ASN A 481 -6.59 -19.08 -16.24
C ASN A 481 -6.88 -20.53 -15.77
N PRO A 482 -6.12 -21.57 -16.19
CA PRO A 482 -6.32 -22.96 -15.76
C PRO A 482 -6.48 -23.15 -14.25
N LYS A 483 -6.18 -22.12 -13.47
CA LYS A 483 -6.33 -22.05 -12.00
C LYS A 483 -7.77 -21.96 -11.47
N VAL A 484 -8.82 -21.86 -12.30
CA VAL A 484 -10.22 -21.76 -11.81
C VAL A 484 -11.09 -22.98 -12.17
N THR A 485 -10.50 -24.02 -12.72
CA THR A 485 -11.23 -25.22 -13.18
C THR A 485 -11.96 -25.93 -12.03
N SER A 486 -11.32 -26.03 -10.85
CA SER A 486 -11.93 -26.67 -9.68
C SER A 486 -13.11 -25.86 -9.16
N LEU A 487 -13.01 -24.53 -9.16
CA LEU A 487 -14.09 -23.64 -8.78
C LEU A 487 -15.29 -23.79 -9.73
N LEU A 488 -15.10 -23.80 -11.04
CA LEU A 488 -16.18 -23.99 -12.01
C LEU A 488 -16.84 -25.39 -11.88
N ASN A 489 -16.05 -26.43 -11.58
CA ASN A 489 -16.58 -27.76 -11.29
C ASN A 489 -17.45 -27.77 -10.02
N LEU A 490 -17.04 -27.05 -8.98
CA LEU A 490 -17.83 -26.87 -7.76
C LEU A 490 -19.14 -26.12 -8.06
N LEU A 491 -19.03 -24.95 -8.74
CA LEU A 491 -20.15 -24.05 -8.97
C LEU A 491 -21.20 -24.65 -9.94
N PHE A 492 -20.77 -25.24 -11.04
CA PHE A 492 -21.68 -25.66 -12.12
C PHE A 492 -22.01 -27.14 -12.10
N LEU A 493 -21.14 -27.99 -11.57
CA LEU A 493 -21.33 -29.45 -11.64
C LEU A 493 -21.53 -30.11 -10.27
N ASN A 494 -21.59 -29.34 -9.18
CA ASN A 494 -21.74 -29.83 -7.80
C ASN A 494 -20.67 -30.90 -7.41
N LYS A 495 -19.48 -30.84 -8.00
CA LYS A 495 -18.42 -31.80 -7.69
C LYS A 495 -17.76 -31.46 -6.36
N ARG A 496 -17.45 -32.48 -5.57
CA ARG A 496 -16.58 -32.33 -4.39
C ARG A 496 -15.15 -32.09 -4.86
N VAL A 497 -14.58 -30.94 -4.52
CA VAL A 497 -13.26 -30.53 -4.97
C VAL A 497 -12.48 -29.83 -3.86
N LYS A 498 -11.15 -29.89 -3.95
CA LYS A 498 -10.26 -29.03 -3.17
C LYS A 498 -9.91 -27.82 -4.03
N LEU A 499 -10.19 -26.62 -3.55
CA LEU A 499 -9.85 -25.39 -4.22
C LEU A 499 -8.42 -24.93 -3.87
N SER A 500 -7.73 -24.31 -4.81
CA SER A 500 -6.50 -23.57 -4.55
C SER A 500 -6.79 -22.31 -3.72
N GLU A 501 -5.76 -21.67 -3.13
CA GLU A 501 -5.94 -20.42 -2.36
C GLU A 501 -6.59 -19.32 -3.20
N SER A 502 -6.18 -19.16 -4.47
CA SER A 502 -6.78 -18.19 -5.38
C SER A 502 -8.25 -18.47 -5.69
N GLU A 503 -8.63 -19.77 -5.87
CA GLU A 503 -10.01 -20.16 -6.09
C GLU A 503 -10.89 -19.96 -4.84
N VAL A 504 -10.32 -20.17 -3.65
CA VAL A 504 -10.99 -19.87 -2.36
C VAL A 504 -11.26 -18.37 -2.24
N THR A 505 -10.32 -17.52 -2.62
CA THR A 505 -10.50 -16.05 -2.60
C THR A 505 -11.65 -15.64 -3.53
N VAL A 506 -11.70 -16.17 -4.75
CA VAL A 506 -12.81 -15.89 -5.69
C VAL A 506 -14.14 -16.42 -5.15
N PHE A 507 -14.17 -17.60 -4.52
CA PHE A 507 -15.39 -18.14 -3.90
C PHE A 507 -15.91 -17.24 -2.78
N ILE A 508 -15.02 -16.73 -1.93
CA ILE A 508 -15.35 -15.79 -0.85
C ILE A 508 -15.91 -14.49 -1.43
N GLU A 509 -15.30 -13.96 -2.50
CA GLU A 509 -15.77 -12.74 -3.14
C GLU A 509 -17.17 -12.90 -3.75
N LEU A 510 -17.43 -14.02 -4.45
CA LEU A 510 -18.75 -14.36 -4.93
C LEU A 510 -19.78 -14.43 -3.79
N TYR A 511 -19.41 -15.03 -2.66
CA TYR A 511 -20.30 -15.10 -1.50
C TYR A 511 -20.56 -13.72 -0.88
N LYS A 512 -19.53 -12.86 -0.76
CA LYS A 512 -19.69 -11.48 -0.30
C LYS A 512 -20.69 -10.70 -1.15
N GLN A 513 -20.55 -10.79 -2.47
CA GLN A 513 -21.48 -10.11 -3.38
C GLN A 513 -22.89 -10.69 -3.30
N THR A 514 -23.04 -12.00 -3.07
CA THR A 514 -24.33 -12.63 -2.85
C THR A 514 -25.03 -12.08 -1.60
N VAL A 515 -24.28 -11.93 -0.50
CA VAL A 515 -24.77 -11.32 0.74
C VAL A 515 -25.15 -9.85 0.51
N ALA A 516 -24.33 -9.11 -0.23
CA ALA A 516 -24.60 -7.71 -0.58
C ALA A 516 -25.88 -7.54 -1.43
N LEU A 517 -26.17 -8.49 -2.31
CA LEU A 517 -27.43 -8.54 -3.09
C LEU A 517 -28.65 -8.87 -2.22
N GLN A 518 -28.46 -9.38 -1.00
CA GLN A 518 -29.54 -9.86 -0.13
C GLN A 518 -30.45 -10.86 -0.87
N ASP A 519 -29.86 -11.77 -1.66
CA ASP A 519 -30.58 -12.82 -2.40
C ASP A 519 -30.46 -14.14 -1.65
N GLU A 520 -31.49 -14.46 -0.87
CA GLU A 520 -31.53 -15.65 0.00
C GLU A 520 -31.32 -16.96 -0.75
N GLU A 521 -31.82 -17.06 -1.98
CA GLU A 521 -31.69 -18.26 -2.82
C GLU A 521 -30.25 -18.49 -3.25
N LEU A 522 -29.53 -17.42 -3.67
CA LEU A 522 -28.10 -17.47 -3.95
C LEU A 522 -27.29 -17.75 -2.68
N GLU A 523 -27.63 -17.14 -1.56
CA GLU A 523 -26.94 -17.38 -0.29
C GLU A 523 -27.03 -18.87 0.11
N ASN A 524 -28.20 -19.46 0.05
CA ASN A 524 -28.42 -20.87 0.33
C ASN A 524 -27.67 -21.79 -0.65
N LEU A 525 -27.63 -21.42 -1.93
CA LEU A 525 -26.83 -22.12 -2.94
C LEU A 525 -25.34 -22.11 -2.60
N PHE A 526 -24.78 -20.96 -2.20
CA PHE A 526 -23.37 -20.87 -1.81
C PHE A 526 -23.05 -21.64 -0.52
N LEU A 527 -23.93 -21.65 0.47
CA LEU A 527 -23.79 -22.49 1.66
C LEU A 527 -23.75 -23.97 1.31
N TYR A 528 -24.60 -24.39 0.37
CA TYR A 528 -24.56 -25.77 -0.16
C TYR A 528 -23.25 -26.05 -0.89
N LYS A 529 -22.78 -25.15 -1.79
CA LYS A 529 -21.49 -25.31 -2.48
C LYS A 529 -20.32 -25.40 -1.50
N LYS A 530 -20.32 -24.61 -0.45
CA LYS A 530 -19.34 -24.68 0.64
C LYS A 530 -19.26 -26.08 1.26
N SER A 531 -20.40 -26.77 1.44
CA SER A 531 -20.44 -28.12 2.01
C SER A 531 -19.76 -29.19 1.11
N LEU A 532 -19.59 -28.90 -0.18
CA LEU A 532 -18.92 -29.76 -1.16
C LEU A 532 -17.40 -29.51 -1.23
N MET A 533 -16.87 -28.49 -0.57
CA MET A 533 -15.43 -28.19 -0.57
C MET A 533 -14.68 -29.14 0.36
N LEU A 534 -13.53 -29.64 -0.13
CA LEU A 534 -12.63 -30.51 0.62
C LEU A 534 -11.51 -29.75 1.34
N ASN A 535 -11.52 -28.42 1.32
CA ASN A 535 -10.55 -27.57 1.99
C ASN A 535 -10.70 -27.59 3.51
N ASP A 536 -9.60 -27.31 4.25
CA ASP A 536 -9.67 -27.14 5.70
C ASP A 536 -10.63 -25.98 6.01
N GLN A 537 -11.74 -26.33 6.67
CA GLN A 537 -12.86 -25.42 6.89
C GLN A 537 -12.57 -24.29 7.89
N ARG A 538 -11.41 -24.27 8.57
CA ARG A 538 -11.13 -23.30 9.63
C ARG A 538 -10.99 -21.87 9.09
N MET A 539 -10.29 -21.69 7.97
CA MET A 539 -10.09 -20.38 7.36
C MET A 539 -11.39 -19.84 6.74
N LEU A 540 -12.07 -20.69 5.97
CA LEU A 540 -13.38 -20.39 5.39
C LEU A 540 -14.44 -20.10 6.46
N LYS A 541 -14.44 -20.88 7.56
CA LYS A 541 -15.38 -20.71 8.67
C LYS A 541 -15.19 -19.37 9.37
N ARG A 542 -13.95 -18.89 9.49
CA ARG A 542 -13.65 -17.62 10.13
C ARG A 542 -14.14 -16.43 9.30
N GLU A 543 -13.86 -16.39 8.00
CA GLU A 543 -14.27 -15.29 7.12
C GLU A 543 -15.76 -15.29 6.83
N ILE A 544 -16.36 -16.44 6.55
CA ILE A 544 -17.80 -16.54 6.29
C ILE A 544 -18.62 -16.29 7.58
N ASN A 545 -18.15 -16.75 8.74
CA ASN A 545 -18.83 -16.45 10.00
C ASN A 545 -18.69 -14.97 10.39
N GLN A 546 -17.61 -14.31 10.00
CA GLN A 546 -17.49 -12.86 10.16
C GLN A 546 -18.52 -12.13 9.29
N LEU A 547 -18.65 -12.48 8.03
CA LEU A 547 -19.65 -11.91 7.11
C LEU A 547 -21.10 -12.13 7.57
N ILE A 548 -21.39 -13.29 8.19
CA ILE A 548 -22.71 -13.56 8.76
C ILE A 548 -22.96 -12.72 10.02
N LYS A 549 -21.93 -12.48 10.84
CA LYS A 549 -22.03 -11.63 12.03
C LYS A 549 -22.17 -10.14 11.70
N ASP A 550 -21.52 -9.70 10.63
CA ASP A 550 -21.60 -8.30 10.18
C ASP A 550 -22.97 -7.98 9.53
N LYS A 551 -23.82 -9.01 9.34
CA LYS A 551 -25.21 -8.90 8.83
C LYS A 551 -26.24 -8.69 9.97
N VAL A 552 -25.88 -8.95 11.22
CA VAL A 552 -26.69 -8.76 12.43
C VAL A 552 -26.27 -7.48 13.16
#